data_bef3f56ccc4ffe93eeaa5548701c772c
#
_entry.id   bef3f56ccc4ffe93eeaa5548701c772c
#
_cell.length_a   1.000
_cell.length_b   1.000
_cell.length_c   1.000
_cell.angle_alpha   90.00
_cell.angle_beta   90.00
_cell.angle_gamma   90.00
#
_symmetry.space_group_name_H-M   'P 1'
#
loop_
_entity.id
_entity.type
_entity.pdbx_description
1 polymer ?
#
loop_
_entity_poly.entity_id
_entity_poly.type
_entity_poly.pdbx_seq_one_letter_code
_entity_poly.pdbx_strand_id
1 'polypeptide(L)'
;YVAPEDTVDEAATEKLREAAANSVGPIYKTDTTVMDKNVTMVEGVFQELDTVLAGLPEGESFYNAVQEISLELPVVLSNRQLMAYENLTADQRKAFANDCVSVLKEIYDEGVTADGLTEAKASGLTYLQELAWSSDLKTMAGVILSAAVEPNLIVDEAAVEAAKEEKRAEVDEVLIRKNQKIVDEGEIITQEIYDKLVALNLVSETGLEGSLMPMLGSLV
;
A
#
# COMPACT_ATOMS: atom_id res chain seq x y z
N TYR A 1 4.78 -48.14 15.56
CA TYR A 1 3.55 -48.26 14.76
C TYR A 1 3.81 -47.88 13.30
N VAL A 2 3.19 -48.57 12.36
CA VAL A 2 3.26 -48.33 10.92
C VAL A 2 1.85 -48.13 10.36
N ALA A 3 1.68 -47.25 9.37
CA ALA A 3 0.41 -47.00 8.75
C ALA A 3 -0.14 -48.24 8.01
N PRO A 4 -1.39 -48.62 8.24
CA PRO A 4 -1.96 -49.84 7.63
C PRO A 4 -2.37 -49.64 6.16
N GLU A 5 -2.64 -48.42 5.76
CA GLU A 5 -3.09 -48.01 4.41
C GLU A 5 -2.65 -46.61 4.10
N ASP A 6 -2.81 -46.19 2.85
CA ASP A 6 -2.60 -44.80 2.43
C ASP A 6 -3.72 -43.93 3.02
N THR A 7 -3.36 -42.90 3.78
CA THR A 7 -4.31 -42.00 4.47
C THR A 7 -3.90 -40.54 4.26
N VAL A 8 -4.83 -39.65 4.06
CA VAL A 8 -4.55 -38.21 3.96
C VAL A 8 -4.13 -37.67 5.33
N ASP A 9 -2.99 -36.99 5.37
CA ASP A 9 -2.56 -36.18 6.52
C ASP A 9 -3.19 -34.77 6.39
N GLU A 10 -4.41 -34.64 6.89
CA GLU A 10 -5.16 -33.37 6.79
C GLU A 10 -4.43 -32.21 7.47
N ALA A 11 -3.81 -32.45 8.64
CA ALA A 11 -3.09 -31.44 9.39
C ALA A 11 -1.85 -30.93 8.62
N ALA A 12 -1.09 -31.85 8.03
CA ALA A 12 0.06 -31.49 7.19
C ALA A 12 -0.38 -30.79 5.90
N THR A 13 -1.48 -31.26 5.28
CA THR A 13 -2.06 -30.64 4.08
C THR A 13 -2.51 -29.21 4.36
N GLU A 14 -3.27 -29.00 5.46
CA GLU A 14 -3.77 -27.68 5.83
C GLU A 14 -2.63 -26.72 6.18
N LYS A 15 -1.62 -27.18 6.88
CA LYS A 15 -0.41 -26.40 7.15
C LYS A 15 0.29 -25.94 5.88
N LEU A 16 0.34 -26.78 4.84
CA LEU A 16 0.91 -26.37 3.54
C LEU A 16 -0.01 -25.40 2.81
N ARG A 17 -1.32 -25.58 2.88
CA ARG A 17 -2.31 -24.64 2.31
C ARG A 17 -2.24 -23.27 2.96
N GLU A 18 -2.14 -23.22 4.28
CA GLU A 18 -1.95 -21.96 5.00
C GLU A 18 -0.61 -21.28 4.64
N ALA A 19 0.46 -22.05 4.55
CA ALA A 19 1.76 -21.53 4.14
C ALA A 19 1.72 -20.98 2.71
N ALA A 20 1.04 -21.65 1.79
CA ALA A 20 0.84 -21.22 0.42
C ALA A 20 0.01 -19.92 0.37
N ALA A 21 -1.10 -19.85 1.10
CA ALA A 21 -1.92 -18.65 1.21
C ALA A 21 -1.16 -17.47 1.80
N ASN A 22 -0.36 -17.70 2.85
CA ASN A 22 0.44 -16.66 3.50
C ASN A 22 1.62 -16.17 2.62
N SER A 23 1.94 -16.86 1.53
CA SER A 23 2.93 -16.39 0.56
C SER A 23 2.39 -15.34 -0.41
N VAL A 24 1.07 -15.14 -0.45
CA VAL A 24 0.43 -14.13 -1.29
C VAL A 24 0.73 -12.74 -0.73
N GLY A 25 1.40 -11.91 -1.52
CA GLY A 25 1.64 -10.52 -1.19
C GLY A 25 0.41 -9.64 -1.44
N PRO A 26 0.50 -8.33 -1.13
CA PRO A 26 -0.57 -7.40 -1.40
C PRO A 26 -0.81 -7.26 -2.91
N ILE A 27 -2.07 -7.28 -3.31
CA ILE A 27 -2.51 -6.96 -4.67
C ILE A 27 -3.16 -5.58 -4.60
N TYR A 28 -2.74 -4.69 -5.49
CA TYR A 28 -3.21 -3.30 -5.46
C TYR A 28 -4.22 -3.04 -6.58
N LYS A 29 -5.16 -2.15 -6.30
CA LYS A 29 -6.01 -1.50 -7.31
C LYS A 29 -5.86 -0.01 -7.24
N THR A 30 -6.04 0.67 -8.39
CA THR A 30 -5.95 2.12 -8.49
C THR A 30 -7.26 2.78 -8.06
N ASP A 31 -7.17 3.76 -7.15
CA ASP A 31 -8.25 4.71 -6.88
C ASP A 31 -8.07 5.95 -7.76
N THR A 32 -8.83 6.00 -8.85
CA THR A 32 -8.78 7.11 -9.82
C THR A 32 -9.32 8.42 -9.24
N THR A 33 -10.14 8.37 -8.19
CA THR A 33 -10.71 9.58 -7.56
C THR A 33 -9.64 10.45 -6.90
N VAL A 34 -8.54 9.83 -6.44
CA VAL A 34 -7.39 10.54 -5.86
C VAL A 34 -6.70 11.39 -6.92
N MET A 35 -6.46 10.85 -8.10
CA MET A 35 -5.85 11.60 -9.21
C MET A 35 -6.75 12.78 -9.61
N ASP A 36 -8.03 12.56 -9.83
CA ASP A 36 -8.98 13.62 -10.26
C ASP A 36 -9.06 14.74 -9.23
N LYS A 37 -9.17 14.41 -7.95
CA LYS A 37 -9.14 15.37 -6.83
C LYS A 37 -7.89 16.24 -6.86
N ASN A 38 -6.73 15.62 -7.01
CA ASN A 38 -5.45 16.30 -6.91
C ASN A 38 -5.08 17.09 -8.18
N VAL A 39 -5.50 16.63 -9.35
CA VAL A 39 -5.47 17.43 -10.58
C VAL A 39 -6.30 18.71 -10.40
N THR A 40 -7.54 18.58 -9.91
CA THR A 40 -8.41 19.75 -9.63
C THR A 40 -7.77 20.70 -8.62
N MET A 41 -7.10 20.16 -7.59
CA MET A 41 -6.40 21.00 -6.61
C MET A 41 -5.25 21.79 -7.24
N VAL A 42 -4.41 21.15 -8.08
CA VAL A 42 -3.31 21.82 -8.77
C VAL A 42 -3.83 22.90 -9.74
N GLU A 43 -4.85 22.59 -10.53
CA GLU A 43 -5.50 23.56 -11.41
C GLU A 43 -6.08 24.73 -10.64
N GLY A 44 -6.72 24.44 -9.49
CA GLY A 44 -7.28 25.45 -8.59
C GLY A 44 -6.23 26.44 -8.07
N VAL A 45 -5.05 25.94 -7.65
CA VAL A 45 -3.94 26.82 -7.23
C VAL A 45 -3.56 27.81 -8.32
N PHE A 46 -3.40 27.35 -9.56
CA PHE A 46 -3.04 28.26 -10.67
C PHE A 46 -4.18 29.21 -11.04
N GLN A 47 -5.43 28.76 -10.96
CA GLN A 47 -6.59 29.61 -11.20
C GLN A 47 -6.70 30.73 -10.18
N GLU A 48 -6.47 30.43 -8.90
CA GLU A 48 -6.46 31.47 -7.84
C GLU A 48 -5.31 32.45 -8.03
N LEU A 49 -4.11 31.99 -8.36
CA LEU A 49 -2.98 32.87 -8.65
C LEU A 49 -3.25 33.80 -9.85
N ASP A 50 -3.84 33.27 -10.93
CA ASP A 50 -4.22 34.06 -12.09
C ASP A 50 -5.35 35.08 -11.77
N THR A 51 -6.29 34.71 -10.90
CA THR A 51 -7.38 35.59 -10.43
C THR A 51 -6.83 36.75 -9.64
N VAL A 52 -5.92 36.48 -8.68
CA VAL A 52 -5.24 37.53 -7.92
C VAL A 52 -4.45 38.45 -8.84
N LEU A 53 -3.71 37.89 -9.78
CA LEU A 53 -2.88 38.67 -10.71
C LEU A 53 -3.71 39.56 -11.64
N ALA A 54 -4.87 39.06 -12.10
CA ALA A 54 -5.78 39.82 -12.95
C ALA A 54 -6.49 40.96 -12.20
N GLY A 55 -6.71 40.80 -10.90
CA GLY A 55 -7.32 41.82 -10.02
C GLY A 55 -6.34 42.78 -9.34
N LEU A 56 -5.03 42.60 -9.55
CA LEU A 56 -3.97 43.32 -8.84
C LEU A 56 -3.96 44.81 -9.26
N PRO A 57 -4.17 45.77 -8.32
CA PRO A 57 -4.07 47.17 -8.61
C PRO A 57 -2.64 47.57 -9.01
N GLU A 58 -2.53 48.64 -9.80
CA GLU A 58 -1.22 49.16 -10.23
C GLU A 58 -0.37 49.63 -9.02
N GLY A 59 0.83 49.07 -8.92
CA GLY A 59 1.79 49.38 -7.86
C GLY A 59 1.64 48.51 -6.60
N GLU A 60 0.68 47.59 -6.54
CA GLU A 60 0.58 46.62 -5.47
C GLU A 60 1.47 45.39 -5.73
N SER A 61 1.85 44.73 -4.65
CA SER A 61 2.71 43.57 -4.69
C SER A 61 1.89 42.29 -4.86
N PHE A 62 2.13 41.55 -5.91
CA PHE A 62 1.52 40.23 -6.12
C PHE A 62 1.75 39.28 -4.93
N TYR A 63 2.95 39.29 -4.36
CA TYR A 63 3.26 38.50 -3.16
C TYR A 63 2.33 38.85 -1.99
N ASN A 64 2.13 40.13 -1.71
CA ASN A 64 1.26 40.57 -0.61
C ASN A 64 -0.19 40.15 -0.85
N ALA A 65 -0.69 40.34 -2.07
CA ALA A 65 -2.05 39.97 -2.45
C ALA A 65 -2.27 38.44 -2.29
N VAL A 66 -1.30 37.62 -2.67
CA VAL A 66 -1.36 36.15 -2.47
C VAL A 66 -1.30 35.79 -0.99
N GLN A 67 -0.56 36.53 -0.15
CA GLN A 67 -0.55 36.31 1.29
C GLN A 67 -1.92 36.56 1.95
N GLU A 68 -2.73 37.45 1.43
CA GLU A 68 -4.09 37.70 1.92
C GLU A 68 -5.02 36.50 1.72
N ILE A 69 -4.84 35.74 0.64
CA ILE A 69 -5.57 34.52 0.35
C ILE A 69 -4.85 33.24 0.78
N SER A 70 -3.73 33.36 1.51
CA SER A 70 -2.86 32.19 1.86
C SER A 70 -3.56 31.08 2.65
N LEU A 71 -4.65 31.40 3.36
CA LEU A 71 -5.47 30.40 4.07
C LEU A 71 -6.36 29.56 3.13
N GLU A 72 -6.59 30.03 1.91
CA GLU A 72 -7.40 29.36 0.89
C GLU A 72 -6.54 28.48 -0.04
N LEU A 73 -5.23 28.76 -0.07
CA LEU A 73 -4.27 27.96 -0.86
C LEU A 73 -3.75 26.76 -0.06
N PRO A 74 -3.68 25.56 -0.67
CA PRO A 74 -3.15 24.37 -0.01
C PRO A 74 -1.61 24.39 0.15
N VAL A 75 -0.94 25.43 -0.33
CA VAL A 75 0.51 25.58 -0.38
C VAL A 75 0.96 26.98 0.02
N VAL A 76 2.17 27.06 0.59
CA VAL A 76 2.81 28.35 0.88
C VAL A 76 3.90 28.60 -0.16
N LEU A 77 3.77 29.68 -0.91
CA LEU A 77 4.69 30.07 -1.98
C LEU A 77 5.56 31.26 -1.54
N SER A 78 6.85 31.17 -1.84
CA SER A 78 7.80 32.23 -1.55
C SER A 78 7.68 33.41 -2.54
N ASN A 79 8.15 34.60 -2.11
CA ASN A 79 8.17 35.77 -2.98
C ASN A 79 8.92 35.52 -4.31
N ARG A 80 10.03 34.80 -4.29
CA ARG A 80 10.80 34.47 -5.50
C ARG A 80 10.00 33.62 -6.49
N GLN A 81 9.26 32.63 -5.99
CA GLN A 81 8.40 31.77 -6.81
C GLN A 81 7.27 32.58 -7.45
N LEU A 82 6.60 33.42 -6.65
CA LEU A 82 5.53 34.27 -7.13
C LEU A 82 6.01 35.31 -8.13
N MET A 83 7.17 35.95 -7.90
CA MET A 83 7.78 36.86 -8.89
C MET A 83 8.12 36.14 -10.20
N ALA A 84 8.62 34.91 -10.13
CA ALA A 84 8.91 34.14 -11.35
C ALA A 84 7.61 33.80 -12.12
N TYR A 85 6.51 33.53 -11.42
CA TYR A 85 5.21 33.27 -12.02
C TYR A 85 4.58 34.54 -12.61
N GLU A 86 4.63 35.65 -11.88
CA GLU A 86 4.14 36.99 -12.31
C GLU A 86 4.77 37.42 -13.63
N ASN A 87 6.06 37.14 -13.83
CA ASN A 87 6.79 37.52 -15.03
C ASN A 87 6.43 36.68 -16.28
N LEU A 88 5.63 35.62 -16.13
CA LEU A 88 5.14 34.84 -17.25
C LEU A 88 4.00 35.56 -17.99
N THR A 89 3.94 35.39 -19.30
CA THR A 89 2.73 35.75 -20.06
C THR A 89 1.59 34.79 -19.72
N ALA A 90 0.34 35.18 -20.00
CA ALA A 90 -0.84 34.35 -19.77
C ALA A 90 -0.70 32.95 -20.43
N ASP A 91 -0.18 32.91 -21.67
CA ASP A 91 0.03 31.63 -22.37
C ASP A 91 1.12 30.78 -21.70
N GLN A 92 2.19 31.40 -21.20
CA GLN A 92 3.24 30.72 -20.46
C GLN A 92 2.74 30.19 -19.12
N ARG A 93 1.92 30.96 -18.37
CA ARG A 93 1.29 30.47 -17.12
C ARG A 93 0.42 29.25 -17.37
N LYS A 94 -0.41 29.29 -18.41
CA LYS A 94 -1.22 28.15 -18.83
C LYS A 94 -0.36 26.94 -19.22
N ALA A 95 0.72 27.15 -19.97
CA ALA A 95 1.63 26.07 -20.33
C ALA A 95 2.29 25.46 -19.08
N PHE A 96 2.75 26.31 -18.15
CA PHE A 96 3.35 25.89 -16.89
C PHE A 96 2.39 25.07 -16.01
N ALA A 97 1.12 25.52 -15.88
CA ALA A 97 0.09 24.77 -15.16
C ALA A 97 -0.17 23.39 -15.80
N ASN A 98 -0.26 23.35 -17.14
CA ASN A 98 -0.44 22.07 -17.87
C ASN A 98 0.75 21.12 -17.67
N ASP A 99 1.96 21.63 -17.67
CA ASP A 99 3.15 20.82 -17.41
C ASP A 99 3.15 20.25 -15.99
N CYS A 100 2.75 21.03 -14.98
CA CYS A 100 2.58 20.56 -13.61
C CYS A 100 1.53 19.44 -13.51
N VAL A 101 0.38 19.61 -14.17
CA VAL A 101 -0.68 18.60 -14.23
C VAL A 101 -0.18 17.33 -14.95
N SER A 102 0.61 17.48 -16.02
CA SER A 102 1.16 16.34 -16.75
C SER A 102 2.13 15.54 -15.89
N VAL A 103 3.02 16.20 -15.16
CA VAL A 103 3.92 15.52 -14.20
C VAL A 103 3.14 14.81 -13.10
N LEU A 104 2.08 15.44 -12.56
CA LEU A 104 1.23 14.79 -11.55
C LEU A 104 0.57 13.52 -12.09
N LYS A 105 0.07 13.56 -13.33
CA LYS A 105 -0.53 12.38 -13.97
C LYS A 105 0.49 11.28 -14.21
N GLU A 106 1.71 11.62 -14.62
CA GLU A 106 2.79 10.65 -14.80
C GLU A 106 3.14 9.93 -13.49
N ILE A 107 3.19 10.67 -12.37
CA ILE A 107 3.37 10.07 -11.03
C ILE A 107 2.23 9.09 -10.71
N TYR A 108 0.98 9.45 -11.01
CA TYR A 108 -0.18 8.60 -10.71
C TYR A 108 -0.33 7.41 -11.66
N ASP A 109 0.17 7.51 -12.91
CA ASP A 109 0.20 6.40 -13.87
C ASP A 109 1.19 5.31 -13.43
N GLU A 110 2.28 5.67 -12.75
CA GLU A 110 3.21 4.73 -12.10
C GLU A 110 2.57 4.07 -10.86
N GLY A 111 1.61 4.74 -10.25
CA GLY A 111 0.93 4.31 -9.04
C GLY A 111 1.72 4.61 -7.76
N VAL A 112 1.01 5.15 -6.76
CA VAL A 112 1.59 5.58 -5.49
C VAL A 112 1.02 4.76 -4.35
N THR A 113 1.85 3.93 -3.72
CA THR A 113 1.51 3.24 -2.46
C THR A 113 1.76 4.14 -1.26
N ALA A 114 1.19 3.81 -0.11
CA ALA A 114 1.46 4.54 1.13
C ALA A 114 2.96 4.54 1.49
N ASP A 115 3.62 3.40 1.35
CA ASP A 115 5.05 3.25 1.64
C ASP A 115 5.94 3.90 0.56
N GLY A 116 5.46 3.95 -0.71
CA GLY A 116 6.16 4.56 -1.85
C GLY A 116 5.98 6.06 -2.00
N LEU A 117 5.21 6.72 -1.12
CA LEU A 117 4.88 8.15 -1.24
C LEU A 117 6.11 9.07 -1.32
N THR A 118 7.13 8.79 -0.53
CA THR A 118 8.37 9.61 -0.54
C THR A 118 9.12 9.48 -1.85
N GLU A 119 9.19 8.28 -2.39
CA GLU A 119 9.82 7.99 -3.68
C GLU A 119 9.04 8.63 -4.84
N ALA A 120 7.71 8.51 -4.83
CA ALA A 120 6.85 9.15 -5.83
C ALA A 120 7.03 10.68 -5.87
N LYS A 121 7.11 11.33 -4.71
CA LYS A 121 7.42 12.78 -4.63
C LYS A 121 8.82 13.10 -5.17
N ALA A 122 9.81 12.26 -4.92
CA ALA A 122 11.17 12.44 -5.43
C ALA A 122 11.23 12.26 -6.96
N SER A 123 10.51 11.28 -7.52
CA SER A 123 10.35 11.08 -8.96
C SER A 123 9.74 12.32 -9.62
N GLY A 124 8.67 12.86 -9.04
CA GLY A 124 8.04 14.09 -9.51
C GLY A 124 9.00 15.28 -9.56
N LEU A 125 9.86 15.44 -8.56
CA LEU A 125 10.91 16.47 -8.59
C LEU A 125 11.93 16.23 -9.71
N THR A 126 12.23 14.98 -10.03
CA THR A 126 13.12 14.62 -11.14
C THR A 126 12.49 14.98 -12.47
N TYR A 127 11.22 14.64 -12.70
CA TYR A 127 10.48 15.02 -13.92
C TYR A 127 10.43 16.53 -14.11
N LEU A 128 10.23 17.30 -13.02
CA LEU A 128 10.29 18.77 -13.09
C LEU A 128 11.65 19.31 -13.52
N GLN A 129 12.77 18.62 -13.21
CA GLN A 129 14.11 19.07 -13.64
C GLN A 129 14.30 18.98 -15.15
N GLU A 130 13.60 18.10 -15.84
CA GLU A 130 13.67 17.92 -17.29
C GLU A 130 12.91 19.02 -18.06
N LEU A 131 11.97 19.71 -17.40
CA LEU A 131 11.21 20.80 -18.02
C LEU A 131 12.04 22.04 -18.28
N ALA A 132 11.71 22.81 -19.32
CA ALA A 132 12.45 24.01 -19.75
C ALA A 132 12.04 25.28 -18.98
N TRP A 133 11.74 25.17 -17.67
CA TRP A 133 11.36 26.29 -16.80
C TRP A 133 12.52 26.78 -15.94
N SER A 134 12.41 27.99 -15.40
CA SER A 134 13.40 28.54 -14.47
C SER A 134 13.46 27.73 -13.16
N SER A 135 14.57 27.83 -12.43
CA SER A 135 14.75 27.13 -11.15
C SER A 135 13.66 27.51 -10.12
N ASP A 136 13.26 28.79 -10.08
CA ASP A 136 12.24 29.27 -9.14
C ASP A 136 10.85 28.69 -9.49
N LEU A 137 10.51 28.57 -10.78
CA LEU A 137 9.29 27.91 -11.24
C LEU A 137 9.31 26.41 -10.96
N LYS A 138 10.43 25.72 -11.22
CA LYS A 138 10.58 24.29 -10.87
C LYS A 138 10.40 24.05 -9.36
N THR A 139 10.97 24.94 -8.55
CA THR A 139 10.79 24.88 -7.10
C THR A 139 9.33 25.13 -6.68
N MET A 140 8.65 26.09 -7.33
CA MET A 140 7.23 26.34 -7.15
C MET A 140 6.39 25.10 -7.47
N ALA A 141 6.60 24.50 -8.66
CA ALA A 141 5.95 23.28 -9.07
C ALA A 141 6.20 22.14 -8.07
N GLY A 142 7.43 22.01 -7.58
CA GLY A 142 7.80 21.00 -6.57
C GLY A 142 7.02 21.16 -5.26
N VAL A 143 6.79 22.39 -4.79
CA VAL A 143 5.95 22.66 -3.61
C VAL A 143 4.50 22.26 -3.87
N ILE A 144 3.94 22.64 -5.02
CA ILE A 144 2.55 22.32 -5.38
C ILE A 144 2.36 20.81 -5.54
N LEU A 145 3.23 20.15 -6.29
CA LEU A 145 3.14 18.69 -6.51
C LEU A 145 3.36 17.90 -5.21
N SER A 146 4.28 18.35 -4.35
CA SER A 146 4.49 17.68 -3.06
C SER A 146 3.27 17.73 -2.15
N ALA A 147 2.42 18.76 -2.27
CA ALA A 147 1.14 18.85 -1.56
C ALA A 147 0.04 18.01 -2.22
N ALA A 148 0.11 17.85 -3.56
CA ALA A 148 -0.88 17.13 -4.35
C ALA A 148 -0.68 15.61 -4.36
N VAL A 149 0.55 15.11 -4.20
CA VAL A 149 0.81 13.67 -4.31
C VAL A 149 0.40 12.95 -3.04
N GLU A 150 -0.62 12.09 -3.17
CA GLU A 150 -1.18 11.20 -2.15
C GLU A 150 -1.17 9.76 -2.68
N PRO A 151 -1.25 8.73 -1.82
CA PRO A 151 -1.39 7.35 -2.29
C PRO A 151 -2.67 7.15 -3.09
N ASN A 152 -2.56 6.53 -4.28
CA ASN A 152 -3.69 6.15 -5.13
C ASN A 152 -3.79 4.64 -5.36
N LEU A 153 -2.81 3.86 -4.86
CA LEU A 153 -2.87 2.41 -4.85
C LEU A 153 -3.37 1.93 -3.49
N ILE A 154 -4.52 1.27 -3.48
CA ILE A 154 -5.11 0.66 -2.29
C ILE A 154 -5.09 -0.86 -2.42
N VAL A 155 -4.91 -1.57 -1.30
CA VAL A 155 -4.94 -3.04 -1.32
C VAL A 155 -6.33 -3.52 -1.75
N ASP A 156 -6.38 -4.38 -2.75
CA ASP A 156 -7.59 -5.09 -3.16
C ASP A 156 -7.74 -6.36 -2.32
N GLU A 157 -8.38 -6.24 -1.17
CA GLU A 157 -8.56 -7.38 -0.25
C GLU A 157 -9.31 -8.55 -0.92
N ALA A 158 -10.26 -8.26 -1.81
CA ALA A 158 -10.99 -9.31 -2.52
C ALA A 158 -10.08 -10.08 -3.49
N ALA A 159 -9.19 -9.38 -4.20
CA ALA A 159 -8.22 -10.01 -5.08
C ALA A 159 -7.17 -10.80 -4.28
N VAL A 160 -6.72 -10.29 -3.12
CA VAL A 160 -5.81 -10.99 -2.22
C VAL A 160 -6.44 -12.29 -1.70
N GLU A 161 -7.69 -12.24 -1.21
CA GLU A 161 -8.37 -13.46 -0.73
C GLU A 161 -8.61 -14.46 -1.87
N ALA A 162 -9.00 -14.01 -3.06
CA ALA A 162 -9.12 -14.89 -4.23
C ALA A 162 -7.79 -15.58 -4.58
N ALA A 163 -6.69 -14.83 -4.58
CA ALA A 163 -5.35 -15.38 -4.82
C ALA A 163 -4.89 -16.36 -3.73
N LYS A 164 -5.27 -16.11 -2.47
CA LYS A 164 -5.01 -17.04 -1.36
C LYS A 164 -5.77 -18.36 -1.54
N GLU A 165 -7.04 -18.30 -1.91
CA GLU A 165 -7.84 -19.49 -2.19
C GLU A 165 -7.29 -20.28 -3.39
N GLU A 166 -6.86 -19.58 -4.45
CA GLU A 166 -6.18 -20.22 -5.58
C GLU A 166 -4.90 -20.95 -5.12
N LYS A 167 -4.08 -20.30 -4.30
CA LYS A 167 -2.87 -20.89 -3.75
C LYS A 167 -3.14 -22.08 -2.83
N ARG A 168 -4.22 -22.06 -2.03
CA ARG A 168 -4.66 -23.22 -1.24
C ARG A 168 -5.08 -24.39 -2.14
N ALA A 169 -5.79 -24.11 -3.22
CA ALA A 169 -6.26 -25.13 -4.15
C ALA A 169 -5.13 -25.80 -4.97
N GLU A 170 -4.00 -25.10 -5.17
CA GLU A 170 -2.83 -25.65 -5.84
C GLU A 170 -2.06 -26.68 -4.99
N VAL A 171 -2.32 -26.75 -3.68
CA VAL A 171 -1.61 -27.65 -2.77
C VAL A 171 -2.19 -29.05 -2.84
N ASP A 172 -1.36 -30.00 -3.24
CA ASP A 172 -1.70 -31.42 -3.23
C ASP A 172 -1.84 -31.96 -1.79
N GLU A 173 -2.69 -32.97 -1.63
CA GLU A 173 -2.86 -33.68 -0.36
C GLU A 173 -1.58 -34.39 0.07
N VAL A 174 -1.19 -34.21 1.31
CA VAL A 174 -0.09 -34.95 1.93
C VAL A 174 -0.60 -36.35 2.33
N LEU A 175 0.07 -37.38 1.84
CA LEU A 175 -0.32 -38.74 2.13
C LEU A 175 0.63 -39.42 3.13
N ILE A 176 0.07 -40.00 4.18
CA ILE A 176 0.73 -41.02 4.99
C ILE A 176 0.66 -42.31 4.19
N ARG A 177 1.80 -42.81 3.72
CA ARG A 177 1.83 -44.00 2.87
C ARG A 177 1.70 -45.28 3.69
N LYS A 178 1.06 -46.29 3.10
CA LYS A 178 1.00 -47.63 3.68
C LYS A 178 2.39 -48.13 4.03
N ASN A 179 2.54 -48.75 5.20
CA ASN A 179 3.79 -49.18 5.80
C ASN A 179 4.78 -48.07 6.19
N GLN A 180 4.40 -46.81 6.11
CA GLN A 180 5.19 -45.71 6.67
C GLN A 180 5.27 -45.87 8.18
N LYS A 181 6.48 -45.77 8.72
CA LYS A 181 6.70 -45.75 10.17
C LYS A 181 6.22 -44.39 10.72
N ILE A 182 5.39 -44.43 11.74
CA ILE A 182 4.81 -43.26 12.39
C ILE A 182 5.50 -42.96 13.72
N VAL A 183 5.69 -44.02 14.57
CA VAL A 183 6.31 -43.87 15.89
C VAL A 183 6.89 -45.21 16.34
N ASP A 184 8.03 -45.15 17.05
CA ASP A 184 8.66 -46.31 17.71
C ASP A 184 8.26 -46.41 19.18
N GLU A 185 8.52 -47.60 19.75
CA GLU A 185 8.36 -47.81 21.19
C GLU A 185 9.39 -46.96 21.96
N GLY A 186 8.89 -46.14 22.90
CA GLY A 186 9.73 -45.24 23.69
C GLY A 186 10.03 -43.87 23.02
N GLU A 187 9.57 -43.63 21.80
CA GLU A 187 9.72 -42.35 21.12
C GLU A 187 8.77 -41.32 21.71
N ILE A 188 9.24 -40.06 21.83
CA ILE A 188 8.42 -38.95 22.31
C ILE A 188 7.42 -38.57 21.20
N ILE A 189 6.14 -38.55 21.55
CA ILE A 189 5.09 -38.10 20.62
C ILE A 189 5.17 -36.60 20.46
N THR A 190 5.65 -36.15 19.31
CA THR A 190 5.59 -34.72 18.89
C THR A 190 4.22 -34.37 18.34
N GLN A 191 3.93 -33.10 18.15
CA GLN A 191 2.66 -32.66 17.53
C GLN A 191 2.47 -33.32 16.15
N GLU A 192 3.50 -33.36 15.32
CA GLU A 192 3.44 -34.00 14.00
C GLU A 192 3.11 -35.48 14.08
N ILE A 193 3.71 -36.24 15.05
CA ILE A 193 3.37 -37.64 15.26
C ILE A 193 1.92 -37.78 15.76
N TYR A 194 1.48 -36.90 16.66
CA TYR A 194 0.11 -36.89 17.17
C TYR A 194 -0.89 -36.65 16.04
N ASP A 195 -0.66 -35.67 15.19
CA ASP A 195 -1.54 -35.35 14.06
C ASP A 195 -1.66 -36.56 13.08
N LYS A 196 -0.56 -37.24 12.80
CA LYS A 196 -0.56 -38.51 12.00
C LYS A 196 -1.35 -39.62 12.68
N LEU A 197 -1.27 -39.74 14.02
CA LEU A 197 -2.04 -40.75 14.76
C LEU A 197 -3.55 -40.40 14.77
N VAL A 198 -3.92 -39.10 14.80
CA VAL A 198 -5.30 -38.64 14.64
C VAL A 198 -5.81 -38.93 13.24
N ALA A 199 -5.04 -38.62 12.18
CA ALA A 199 -5.38 -38.93 10.80
C ALA A 199 -5.63 -40.41 10.55
N LEU A 200 -4.90 -41.27 11.26
CA LEU A 200 -5.07 -42.72 11.22
C LEU A 200 -6.16 -43.25 12.16
N ASN A 201 -6.96 -42.37 12.78
CA ASN A 201 -8.03 -42.69 13.75
C ASN A 201 -7.55 -43.53 14.96
N LEU A 202 -6.29 -43.41 15.36
CA LEU A 202 -5.68 -44.14 16.50
C LEU A 202 -5.83 -43.34 17.82
N VAL A 203 -6.02 -42.04 17.73
CA VAL A 203 -6.23 -41.12 18.86
C VAL A 203 -7.37 -40.16 18.50
N SER A 204 -8.24 -39.85 19.45
CA SER A 204 -9.32 -38.87 19.25
C SER A 204 -8.84 -37.48 19.62
N GLU A 205 -9.27 -36.44 18.88
CA GLU A 205 -8.92 -35.01 19.12
C GLU A 205 -9.29 -34.49 20.53
N THR A 206 -10.24 -35.17 21.21
CA THR A 206 -10.74 -34.76 22.54
C THR A 206 -9.80 -35.10 23.71
N GLY A 207 -8.61 -35.64 23.45
CA GLY A 207 -7.75 -36.19 24.52
C GLY A 207 -6.91 -35.17 25.30
N LEU A 208 -6.76 -33.93 24.89
CA LEU A 208 -5.84 -32.97 25.55
C LEU A 208 -6.49 -31.86 26.36
N GLU A 209 -7.77 -31.62 26.26
CA GLU A 209 -8.45 -30.57 27.05
C GLU A 209 -8.86 -30.98 28.47
N GLY A 210 -8.68 -32.25 28.84
CA GLY A 210 -9.23 -32.83 30.09
C GLY A 210 -8.27 -33.03 31.26
N SER A 211 -6.96 -32.74 31.15
CA SER A 211 -5.98 -33.14 32.17
C SER A 211 -5.11 -32.04 32.75
N LEU A 212 -5.68 -30.91 33.11
CA LEU A 212 -5.04 -29.94 34.01
C LEU A 212 -5.99 -29.56 35.17
N MET A 213 -6.45 -30.60 35.90
CA MET A 213 -6.92 -30.35 37.26
C MET A 213 -5.73 -30.48 38.23
N PRO A 214 -5.31 -29.42 38.93
CA PRO A 214 -4.38 -29.59 40.03
C PRO A 214 -5.11 -30.30 41.15
N MET A 215 -4.66 -31.48 41.53
CA MET A 215 -5.01 -32.10 42.82
C MET A 215 -4.55 -31.18 43.95
N LEU A 216 -5.44 -30.33 44.46
CA LEU A 216 -5.28 -29.74 45.77
C LEU A 216 -5.61 -30.81 46.79
N GLY A 217 -4.57 -31.53 47.25
CA GLY A 217 -4.64 -32.41 48.39
C GLY A 217 -4.93 -31.60 49.65
N SER A 218 -6.11 -31.83 50.22
CA SER A 218 -6.44 -31.43 51.56
C SER A 218 -5.56 -32.21 52.54
N LEU A 219 -4.71 -31.52 53.31
CA LEU A 219 -4.12 -32.05 54.53
C LEU A 219 -4.85 -31.45 55.73
N VAL A 220 -5.49 -32.35 56.47
CA VAL A 220 -5.95 -32.12 57.82
C VAL A 220 -4.77 -32.24 58.79
#